data_743167735a5e3864cafbe15055bc3484
#
_entry.id   743167735a5e3864cafbe15055bc3484
#
_cell.length_a   1.000
_cell.length_b   1.000
_cell.length_c   1.000
_cell.angle_alpha   90.00
_cell.angle_beta   90.00
_cell.angle_gamma   90.00
#
_symmetry.space_group_name_H-M   'P 1'
#
loop_
_entity.id
_entity.type
_entity.pdbx_description
1 polymer ?
#
loop_
_entity_poly.entity_id
_entity_poly.type
_entity_poly.pdbx_seq_one_letter_code
_entity_poly.pdbx_strand_id
1 'polypeptide(L)'
;MLAICVHTWNPKSPGMTEEEFLPAREKFMKDLMAKKVPVKSIQAAFNWEQGKAWCVWETDTIERLEGIMAQFLHIHTDTVPVKLAPQMM
;
A
#
# COMPACT_ATOMS: atom_id res chain seq x y z
N MET A 1 -3.65 -0.05 14.85
CA MET A 1 -2.17 -0.02 14.81
C MET A 1 -1.70 0.51 13.47
N LEU A 2 -0.50 1.02 13.41
CA LEU A 2 0.11 1.46 12.17
C LEU A 2 1.06 0.40 11.61
N ALA A 3 1.09 0.31 10.28
CA ALA A 3 2.01 -0.55 9.56
C ALA A 3 2.51 0.16 8.32
N ILE A 4 3.74 -0.13 7.93
CA ILE A 4 4.28 0.31 6.65
C ILE A 4 4.35 -0.88 5.70
N CYS A 5 3.88 -0.67 4.47
CA CYS A 5 4.03 -1.63 3.40
C CYS A 5 5.12 -1.11 2.46
N VAL A 6 6.15 -1.90 2.25
CA VAL A 6 7.20 -1.61 1.27
C VAL A 6 6.95 -2.48 0.05
N HIS A 7 6.64 -1.85 -1.06
CA HIS A 7 6.30 -2.53 -2.31
C HIS A 7 7.46 -2.46 -3.29
N THR A 8 7.66 -3.55 -4.02
CA THR A 8 8.67 -3.63 -5.08
C THR A 8 8.06 -4.36 -6.28
N TRP A 9 8.25 -3.83 -7.47
CA TRP A 9 7.76 -4.43 -8.71
C TRP A 9 8.69 -4.12 -9.88
N ASN A 10 8.51 -4.85 -10.97
CA ASN A 10 9.19 -4.53 -12.22
C ASN A 10 8.47 -3.32 -12.87
N PRO A 11 9.13 -2.17 -13.00
CA PRO A 11 8.47 -0.98 -13.55
C PRO A 11 8.02 -1.14 -15.01
N LYS A 12 8.50 -2.17 -15.71
CA LYS A 12 8.09 -2.48 -17.09
C LYS A 12 6.90 -3.42 -17.16
N SER A 13 6.41 -3.92 -16.04
CA SER A 13 5.24 -4.79 -16.01
C SER A 13 3.98 -4.02 -16.44
N PRO A 14 3.05 -4.67 -17.15
CA PRO A 14 1.78 -4.04 -17.54
C PRO A 14 1.02 -3.53 -16.32
N GLY A 15 0.42 -2.34 -16.44
CA GLY A 15 -0.37 -1.73 -15.37
C GLY A 15 0.45 -1.02 -14.30
N MET A 16 1.78 -0.99 -14.42
CA MET A 16 2.66 -0.44 -13.38
C MET A 16 3.18 0.96 -13.67
N THR A 17 2.65 1.65 -14.67
CA THR A 17 2.91 3.08 -14.84
C THR A 17 2.00 3.87 -13.90
N GLU A 18 2.42 5.09 -13.57
CA GLU A 18 1.60 5.98 -12.75
C GLU A 18 0.19 6.15 -13.34
N GLU A 19 0.09 6.39 -14.65
CA GLU A 19 -1.17 6.61 -15.34
C GLU A 19 -2.09 5.40 -15.29
N GLU A 20 -1.53 4.20 -15.37
CA GLU A 20 -2.30 2.95 -15.33
C GLU A 20 -2.66 2.53 -13.90
N PHE A 21 -1.73 2.70 -12.98
CA PHE A 21 -1.89 2.20 -11.62
C PHE A 21 -2.82 3.08 -10.77
N LEU A 22 -2.71 4.40 -10.85
CA LEU A 22 -3.47 5.29 -9.95
C LEU A 22 -4.99 5.12 -10.06
N PRO A 23 -5.59 5.00 -11.27
CA PRO A 23 -7.03 4.73 -11.36
C PRO A 23 -7.43 3.39 -10.74
N ALA A 24 -6.61 2.35 -10.92
CA ALA A 24 -6.86 1.04 -10.33
C ALA A 24 -6.74 1.10 -8.80
N ARG A 25 -5.78 1.84 -8.28
CA ARG A 25 -5.62 2.06 -6.84
C ARG A 25 -6.82 2.79 -6.26
N GLU A 26 -7.31 3.81 -6.94
CA GLU A 26 -8.48 4.57 -6.49
C GLU A 26 -9.71 3.65 -6.37
N LYS A 27 -9.94 2.82 -7.37
CA LYS A 27 -11.03 1.85 -7.35
C LYS A 27 -10.88 0.87 -6.19
N PHE A 28 -9.68 0.35 -6.00
CA PHE A 28 -9.35 -0.55 -4.90
C PHE A 28 -9.65 0.10 -3.54
N MET A 29 -9.26 1.35 -3.34
CA MET A 29 -9.53 2.09 -2.10
C MET A 29 -11.03 2.28 -1.88
N LYS A 30 -11.78 2.60 -2.92
CA LYS A 30 -13.24 2.73 -2.84
C LYS A 30 -13.90 1.40 -2.48
N ASP A 31 -13.42 0.30 -3.05
CA ASP A 31 -13.94 -1.04 -2.75
C ASP A 31 -13.71 -1.41 -1.27
N LEU A 32 -12.53 -1.09 -0.73
CA LEU A 32 -12.24 -1.33 0.69
C LEU A 32 -13.21 -0.55 1.59
N MET A 33 -13.46 0.70 1.25
CA MET A 33 -14.41 1.54 2.00
C MET A 33 -15.84 1.02 1.91
N ALA A 34 -16.28 0.61 0.72
CA ALA A 34 -17.63 0.10 0.49
C ALA A 34 -17.87 -1.20 1.28
N LYS A 35 -16.86 -2.03 1.39
CA LYS A 35 -16.91 -3.29 2.15
C LYS A 35 -16.65 -3.10 3.64
N LYS A 36 -16.41 -1.86 4.09
CA LYS A 36 -16.12 -1.52 5.48
C LYS A 36 -14.95 -2.31 6.06
N VAL A 37 -13.94 -2.56 5.23
CA VAL A 37 -12.71 -3.21 5.69
C VAL A 37 -11.98 -2.27 6.64
N PRO A 38 -11.56 -2.71 7.85
CA PRO A 38 -10.98 -1.82 8.85
C PRO A 38 -9.51 -1.52 8.59
N VAL A 39 -9.23 -0.92 7.44
CA VAL A 39 -7.91 -0.43 7.06
C VAL A 39 -8.05 0.97 6.49
N LYS A 40 -7.02 1.79 6.69
CA LYS A 40 -7.02 3.17 6.19
C LYS A 40 -5.62 3.54 5.73
N SER A 41 -5.52 4.03 4.50
CA SER A 41 -4.26 4.57 3.99
C SER A 41 -4.01 5.94 4.61
N ILE A 42 -2.87 6.10 5.26
CA ILE A 42 -2.47 7.36 5.90
C ILE A 42 -1.63 8.18 4.94
N GLN A 43 -0.66 7.53 4.29
CA GLN A 43 0.27 8.20 3.40
C GLN A 43 0.86 7.19 2.44
N ALA A 44 1.16 7.62 1.22
CA ALA A 44 1.81 6.78 0.22
C ALA A 44 2.82 7.61 -0.56
N ALA A 45 3.94 7.00 -0.90
CA ALA A 45 4.98 7.60 -1.74
C ALA A 45 5.43 6.56 -2.76
N PHE A 46 5.61 6.99 -4.00
CA PHE A 46 5.93 6.10 -5.11
C PHE A 46 7.19 6.55 -5.83
N ASN A 47 8.01 5.60 -6.23
CA ASN A 47 9.07 5.80 -7.20
C ASN A 47 8.77 4.90 -8.40
N TRP A 48 8.12 5.46 -9.42
CA TRP A 48 7.64 4.73 -10.58
C TRP A 48 8.77 4.18 -11.45
N GLU A 49 9.87 4.92 -11.54
CA GLU A 49 11.02 4.51 -12.35
C GLU A 49 11.73 3.28 -11.79
N GLN A 50 11.85 3.21 -10.47
CA GLN A 50 12.52 2.10 -9.79
C GLN A 50 11.58 0.97 -9.42
N GLY A 51 10.27 1.18 -9.51
CA GLY A 51 9.29 0.18 -9.10
C GLY A 51 9.28 -0.03 -7.59
N LYS A 52 9.17 1.05 -6.84
CA LYS A 52 9.12 1.02 -5.38
C LYS A 52 8.04 1.95 -4.84
N ALA A 53 7.44 1.55 -3.74
CA ALA A 53 6.49 2.39 -3.03
C ALA A 53 6.54 2.11 -1.53
N TRP A 54 6.16 3.11 -0.76
CA TRP A 54 6.06 3.04 0.70
C TRP A 54 4.68 3.55 1.08
N CYS A 55 3.91 2.72 1.75
CA CYS A 55 2.56 3.08 2.16
C CYS A 55 2.41 2.88 3.65
N VAL A 56 1.93 3.90 4.35
CA VAL A 56 1.60 3.79 5.77
C VAL A 56 0.11 3.57 5.90
N TRP A 57 -0.26 2.55 6.65
CA TRP A 57 -1.65 2.13 6.85
C TRP A 57 -1.99 2.06 8.31
N GLU A 58 -3.24 2.37 8.63
CA GLU A 58 -3.86 2.00 9.88
C GLU A 58 -4.66 0.72 9.66
N THR A 59 -4.45 -0.27 10.51
CA THR A 59 -5.12 -1.57 10.42
C THR A 59 -5.39 -2.13 11.81
N ASP A 60 -6.35 -3.05 11.91
CA ASP A 60 -6.60 -3.76 13.16
C ASP A 60 -5.55 -4.85 13.42
N THR A 61 -5.13 -5.56 12.37
CA THR A 61 -4.09 -6.60 12.48
C THR A 61 -3.15 -6.54 11.28
N ILE A 62 -1.92 -7.00 11.46
CA ILE A 62 -0.93 -7.10 10.36
C ILE A 62 -1.40 -8.14 9.34
N GLU A 63 -1.96 -9.25 9.79
CA GLU A 63 -2.43 -10.35 8.93
C GLU A 63 -3.50 -9.89 7.96
N ARG A 64 -4.38 -8.99 8.38
CA ARG A 64 -5.39 -8.42 7.48
C ARG A 64 -4.75 -7.66 6.34
N LEU A 65 -3.78 -6.82 6.65
CA LEU A 65 -3.10 -6.00 5.64
C LEU A 65 -2.26 -6.87 4.71
N GLU A 66 -1.56 -7.86 5.25
CA GLU A 66 -0.81 -8.83 4.44
C GLU A 66 -1.74 -9.58 3.47
N GLY A 67 -2.91 -10.00 3.94
CA GLY A 67 -3.90 -10.67 3.10
C GLY A 67 -4.43 -9.79 1.97
N ILE A 68 -4.63 -8.50 2.25
CA ILE A 68 -5.04 -7.54 1.22
C ILE A 68 -3.95 -7.38 0.17
N MET A 69 -2.70 -7.20 0.60
CA MET A 69 -1.58 -6.97 -0.32
C MET A 69 -1.22 -8.22 -1.13
N ALA A 70 -1.48 -9.42 -0.61
CA ALA A 70 -1.24 -10.67 -1.32
C ALA A 70 -2.08 -10.82 -2.60
N GLN A 71 -3.11 -10.01 -2.79
CA GLN A 71 -3.92 -10.01 -4.01
C GLN A 71 -3.18 -9.43 -5.22
N PHE A 72 -2.12 -8.66 -4.99
CA PHE A 72 -1.34 -8.03 -6.05
C PHE A 72 -0.18 -8.93 -6.45
N LEU A 73 -0.42 -9.84 -7.40
CA LEU A 73 0.49 -10.93 -7.77
C LEU A 73 1.83 -10.46 -8.34
N HIS A 74 1.87 -9.26 -8.92
CA HIS A 74 3.09 -8.73 -9.56
C HIS A 74 3.85 -7.76 -8.66
N ILE A 75 3.38 -7.56 -7.45
CA ILE A 75 3.99 -6.64 -6.48
C ILE A 75 4.44 -7.45 -5.27
N HIS A 76 5.73 -7.38 -4.97
CA HIS A 76 6.24 -7.91 -3.71
C HIS A 76 5.99 -6.88 -2.62
N THR A 77 5.40 -7.29 -1.50
CA THR A 77 5.09 -6.40 -0.38
C THR A 77 5.63 -6.96 0.91
N ASP A 78 6.42 -6.16 1.61
CA ASP A 78 6.82 -6.42 2.99
C ASP A 78 6.01 -5.52 3.90
N THR A 79 5.29 -6.10 4.86
CA THR A 79 4.46 -5.38 5.80
C THR A 79 5.08 -5.45 7.19
N VAL A 80 5.34 -4.30 7.77
CA VAL A 80 6.02 -4.19 9.06
C VAL A 80 5.21 -3.29 9.99
N PRO A 81 4.92 -3.71 11.23
CA PRO A 81 4.31 -2.81 12.20
C PRO A 81 5.28 -1.69 12.54
N VAL A 82 4.74 -0.48 12.65
CA VAL A 82 5.57 0.70 12.91
C VAL A 82 4.90 1.58 13.96
N LYS A 83 5.70 2.42 14.56
CA LYS A 83 5.25 3.47 15.46
C LYS A 83 5.86 4.78 14.98
N LEU A 84 5.03 5.78 14.79
CA LEU A 84 5.54 7.08 14.38
C LEU A 84 6.39 7.69 15.50
N ALA A 85 7.52 8.25 15.13
CA ALA A 85 8.35 8.97 16.09
C ALA A 85 7.65 10.28 16.49
N PRO A 86 7.84 10.74 17.74
CA PRO A 86 7.35 12.05 18.14
C PRO A 86 7.94 13.13 17.23
N GLN A 87 7.12 14.14 16.92
CA GLN A 87 7.62 15.28 16.18
C GLN A 87 8.59 16.05 17.06
N MET A 88 9.80 16.25 16.53
CA MET A 88 10.82 17.06 17.16
C MET A 88 10.75 18.45 16.55
N MET A 89 10.54 19.42 17.40
CA MET A 89 10.47 20.81 17.00
C MET A 89 11.84 21.46 17.07
#